data_4e9fec0ca2298c0eb5dab03240ef7bb8
#
_entry.id   4e9fec0ca2298c0eb5dab03240ef7bb8
#
_cell.length_a   1.000
_cell.length_b   1.000
_cell.length_c   1.000
_cell.angle_alpha   90.00
_cell.angle_beta   90.00
_cell.angle_gamma   90.00
#
_symmetry.space_group_name_H-M   'P 1'
#
loop_
_entity.id
_entity.type
_entity.pdbx_description
1 polymer ?
#
loop_
_entity_poly.entity_id
_entity_poly.type
_entity_poly.pdbx_seq_one_letter_code
_entity_poly.pdbx_strand_id
1 'polypeptide(L)'
;MILDTSALLAILLRETEAAAFAKAIEDADSVRISVAGYLEAAIFVDRHGDEVRRAMLDTFLEEFSIRLEPVTVQQIRLARQAFRSFGKGIHPAGLNFGDCFTYALAKALREPVLFKGTDFSQTDLLPAIEG
;
A
#
# COMPACT_ATOMS: atom_id res chain seq x y z
N MET A 1 3.76 -4.16 9.40
CA MET A 1 2.79 -3.25 8.75
C MET A 1 2.99 -3.28 7.24
N ILE A 2 1.92 -3.37 6.50
CA ILE A 2 1.96 -3.37 5.04
C ILE A 2 1.60 -1.97 4.55
N LEU A 3 2.44 -1.44 3.66
CA LEU A 3 2.27 -0.12 3.08
C LEU A 3 1.54 -0.25 1.75
N ASP A 4 0.39 0.42 1.62
CA ASP A 4 -0.30 0.51 0.35
C ASP A 4 0.26 1.66 -0.49
N THR A 5 0.17 1.55 -1.80
CA THR A 5 0.57 2.59 -2.74
C THR A 5 -0.07 3.94 -2.40
N SER A 6 -1.35 3.95 -1.98
CA SER A 6 -2.06 5.18 -1.64
C SER A 6 -1.39 5.95 -0.50
N ALA A 7 -0.91 5.26 0.53
CA ALA A 7 -0.22 5.91 1.64
C ALA A 7 1.17 6.38 1.25
N LEU A 8 1.91 5.60 0.48
CA LEU A 8 3.22 5.99 -0.03
C LEU A 8 3.11 7.26 -0.88
N LEU A 9 2.16 7.30 -1.81
CA LEU A 9 1.94 8.48 -2.65
C LEU A 9 1.51 9.69 -1.82
N ALA A 10 0.67 9.50 -0.79
CA ALA A 10 0.27 10.59 0.08
C ALA A 10 1.48 11.26 0.74
N ILE A 11 2.47 10.47 1.15
CA ILE A 11 3.70 10.98 1.74
C ILE A 11 4.54 11.71 0.69
N LEU A 12 4.77 11.09 -0.47
CA LEU A 12 5.61 11.66 -1.52
C LEU A 12 5.02 12.97 -2.10
N LEU A 13 3.69 13.04 -2.17
CA LEU A 13 2.99 14.22 -2.69
C LEU A 13 2.64 15.24 -1.60
N ARG A 14 3.04 14.99 -0.36
CA ARG A 14 2.80 15.86 0.79
C ARG A 14 1.33 16.18 1.01
N GLU A 15 0.49 15.14 0.90
CA GLU A 15 -0.93 15.27 1.16
C GLU A 15 -1.20 15.46 2.68
N THR A 16 -2.44 15.74 3.03
CA THR A 16 -2.83 16.07 4.42
C THR A 16 -2.43 14.96 5.41
N GLU A 17 -2.51 13.70 5.00
CA GLU A 17 -2.22 12.55 5.85
C GLU A 17 -0.72 12.23 5.95
N ALA A 18 0.14 12.92 5.19
CA ALA A 18 1.55 12.56 5.07
C ALA A 18 2.28 12.48 6.42
N ALA A 19 2.07 13.44 7.29
CA ALA A 19 2.73 13.47 8.60
C ALA A 19 2.32 12.28 9.48
N ALA A 20 1.03 11.98 9.52
CA ALA A 20 0.50 10.86 10.30
C ALA A 20 0.99 9.52 9.75
N PHE A 21 1.03 9.38 8.42
CA PHE A 21 1.52 8.16 7.78
C PHE A 21 3.02 7.96 8.01
N ALA A 22 3.81 9.03 7.87
CA ALA A 22 5.26 8.96 8.14
C ALA A 22 5.53 8.55 9.59
N LYS A 23 4.76 9.10 10.54
CA LYS A 23 4.89 8.72 11.95
C LYS A 23 4.55 7.25 12.17
N ALA A 24 3.50 6.75 11.55
CA ALA A 24 3.13 5.34 11.67
C ALA A 24 4.24 4.42 11.14
N ILE A 25 4.88 4.79 10.04
CA ILE A 25 6.01 4.05 9.49
C ILE A 25 7.20 4.08 10.45
N GLU A 26 7.51 5.25 11.00
CA GLU A 26 8.61 5.41 11.94
C GLU A 26 8.40 4.57 13.21
N ASP A 27 7.16 4.50 13.72
CA ASP A 27 6.83 3.79 14.95
C ASP A 27 6.68 2.27 14.74
N ALA A 28 6.55 1.79 13.52
CA ALA A 28 6.36 0.36 13.23
C ALA A 28 7.66 -0.42 13.38
N ASP A 29 7.55 -1.66 13.88
CA ASP A 29 8.72 -2.55 14.01
C ASP A 29 9.28 -2.94 12.64
N SER A 30 8.40 -3.14 11.66
CA SER A 30 8.78 -3.42 10.28
C SER A 30 7.71 -2.93 9.32
N VAL A 31 8.12 -2.50 8.13
CA VAL A 31 7.21 -2.04 7.08
C VAL A 31 7.59 -2.73 5.77
N ARG A 32 6.59 -3.23 5.06
CA ARG A 32 6.77 -3.94 3.79
C ARG A 32 5.76 -3.44 2.78
N ILE A 33 6.18 -3.43 1.52
CA ILE A 33 5.31 -3.10 0.38
C ILE A 33 5.46 -4.19 -0.68
N SER A 34 4.35 -4.56 -1.31
CA SER A 34 4.40 -5.45 -2.47
C SER A 34 5.19 -4.80 -3.60
N VAL A 35 6.02 -5.59 -4.30
CA VAL A 35 6.72 -5.09 -5.49
C VAL A 35 5.73 -4.54 -6.53
N ALA A 36 4.51 -5.08 -6.60
CA ALA A 36 3.47 -4.56 -7.48
C ALA A 36 3.02 -3.16 -7.03
N GLY A 37 2.86 -2.94 -5.72
CA GLY A 37 2.53 -1.62 -5.17
C GLY A 37 3.65 -0.62 -5.38
N TYR A 38 4.89 -1.05 -5.22
CA TYR A 38 6.06 -0.23 -5.53
C TYR A 38 6.04 0.23 -6.99
N LEU A 39 5.83 -0.71 -7.92
CA LEU A 39 5.79 -0.39 -9.36
C LEU A 39 4.67 0.60 -9.67
N GLU A 40 3.50 0.43 -9.06
CA GLU A 40 2.38 1.35 -9.26
C GLU A 40 2.75 2.77 -8.80
N ALA A 41 3.39 2.90 -7.64
CA ALA A 41 3.88 4.19 -7.15
C ALA A 41 4.96 4.77 -8.06
N ALA A 42 5.90 3.93 -8.51
CA ALA A 42 6.98 4.35 -9.40
C ALA A 42 6.43 4.87 -10.74
N ILE A 43 5.48 4.17 -11.32
CA ILE A 43 4.83 4.61 -12.57
C ILE A 43 4.15 5.96 -12.35
N PHE A 44 3.47 6.14 -11.22
CA PHE A 44 2.80 7.40 -10.94
C PHE A 44 3.78 8.57 -10.86
N VAL A 45 4.86 8.44 -10.08
CA VAL A 45 5.82 9.55 -9.94
C VAL A 45 6.61 9.78 -11.23
N ASP A 46 6.85 8.75 -12.02
CA ASP A 46 7.53 8.88 -13.30
C ASP A 46 6.69 9.64 -14.33
N ARG A 47 5.36 9.49 -14.26
CA ARG A 47 4.43 10.17 -15.17
C ARG A 47 4.02 11.56 -14.70
N HIS A 48 3.86 11.77 -13.41
CA HIS A 48 3.24 12.96 -12.83
C HIS A 48 4.14 13.72 -11.88
N GLY A 49 5.24 13.14 -11.43
CA GLY A 49 6.19 13.76 -10.52
C GLY A 49 7.29 14.52 -11.26
N ASP A 50 8.00 15.34 -10.50
CA ASP A 50 9.22 16.00 -10.97
C ASP A 50 10.45 15.15 -10.59
N GLU A 51 11.65 15.62 -10.96
CA GLU A 51 12.91 14.93 -10.67
C GLU A 51 13.10 14.69 -9.16
N VAL A 52 12.67 15.64 -8.33
CA VAL A 52 12.80 15.53 -6.87
C VAL A 52 11.95 14.37 -6.34
N ARG A 53 10.69 14.28 -6.76
CA ARG A 53 9.80 13.20 -6.32
C ARG A 53 10.23 11.83 -6.82
N ARG A 54 10.74 11.76 -8.05
CA ARG A 54 11.31 10.52 -8.58
C ARG A 54 12.46 10.03 -7.73
N ALA A 55 13.38 10.91 -7.39
CA ALA A 55 14.52 10.57 -6.54
C ALA A 55 14.09 10.22 -5.12
N MET A 56 13.05 10.88 -4.58
CA MET A 56 12.56 10.65 -3.23
C MET A 56 11.97 9.27 -3.02
N LEU A 57 11.39 8.64 -4.03
CA LEU A 57 10.74 7.34 -3.89
C LEU A 57 11.70 6.30 -3.30
N ASP A 58 12.80 6.04 -3.97
CA ASP A 58 13.75 5.02 -3.51
C ASP A 58 14.50 5.45 -2.25
N THR A 59 14.84 6.74 -2.14
CA THR A 59 15.47 7.29 -0.94
C THR A 59 14.59 7.09 0.29
N PHE A 60 13.29 7.34 0.16
CA PHE A 60 12.34 7.15 1.26
C PHE A 60 12.29 5.69 1.70
N LEU A 61 12.20 4.76 0.75
CA LEU A 61 12.17 3.34 1.07
C LEU A 61 13.44 2.89 1.80
N GLU A 62 14.60 3.40 1.40
CA GLU A 62 15.87 3.09 2.06
C GLU A 62 15.94 3.69 3.46
N GLU A 63 15.62 4.97 3.61
CA GLU A 63 15.70 5.66 4.90
C GLU A 63 14.82 5.02 5.96
N PHE A 64 13.63 4.57 5.59
CA PHE A 64 12.71 3.95 6.53
C PHE A 64 12.78 2.43 6.53
N SER A 65 13.77 1.85 5.86
CA SER A 65 13.99 0.40 5.80
C SER A 65 12.74 -0.37 5.37
N ILE A 66 12.00 0.19 4.41
CA ILE A 66 10.79 -0.44 3.87
C ILE A 66 11.21 -1.55 2.92
N ARG A 67 10.75 -2.76 3.18
CA ARG A 67 11.12 -3.94 2.40
C ARG A 67 10.18 -4.13 1.23
N LEU A 68 10.76 -4.40 0.05
CA LEU A 68 10.00 -4.83 -1.12
C LEU A 68 9.77 -6.33 -1.01
N GLU A 69 8.51 -6.75 -1.04
CA GLU A 69 8.15 -8.17 -0.96
C GLU A 69 7.72 -8.70 -2.32
N PRO A 70 8.25 -9.84 -2.74
CA PRO A 70 7.86 -10.43 -4.02
C PRO A 70 6.41 -10.90 -3.99
N VAL A 71 5.74 -10.86 -5.15
CA VAL A 71 4.43 -11.44 -5.33
C VAL A 71 4.58 -12.93 -5.59
N THR A 72 3.98 -13.73 -4.74
CA THR A 72 4.03 -15.20 -4.86
C THR A 72 2.76 -15.74 -5.51
N VAL A 73 2.81 -16.99 -5.95
CA VAL A 73 1.62 -17.67 -6.47
C VAL A 73 0.51 -17.71 -5.42
N GLN A 74 0.87 -17.98 -4.15
CA GLN A 74 -0.08 -17.96 -3.05
C GLN A 74 -0.76 -16.60 -2.93
N GLN A 75 0.02 -15.51 -3.02
CA GLN A 75 -0.54 -14.16 -2.95
C GLN A 75 -1.48 -13.87 -4.11
N ILE A 76 -1.18 -14.36 -5.31
CA ILE A 76 -2.08 -14.19 -6.46
C ILE A 76 -3.42 -14.88 -6.22
N ARG A 77 -3.42 -16.03 -5.59
CA ARG A 77 -4.67 -16.73 -5.24
C ARG A 77 -5.47 -15.94 -4.20
N LEU A 78 -4.80 -15.38 -3.20
CA LEU A 78 -5.43 -14.49 -2.23
C LEU A 78 -5.97 -13.21 -2.88
N ALA A 79 -5.22 -12.64 -3.81
CA ALA A 79 -5.64 -11.45 -4.55
C ALA A 79 -6.91 -11.71 -5.38
N ARG A 80 -6.99 -12.87 -6.02
CA ARG A 80 -8.20 -13.26 -6.76
C ARG A 80 -9.40 -13.40 -5.84
N GLN A 81 -9.21 -14.04 -4.68
CA GLN A 81 -10.27 -14.15 -3.68
C GLN A 81 -10.71 -12.77 -3.17
N ALA A 82 -9.76 -11.86 -2.96
CA ALA A 82 -10.05 -10.51 -2.53
C ALA A 82 -10.96 -9.80 -3.54
N PHE A 83 -10.64 -9.89 -4.82
CA PHE A 83 -11.46 -9.27 -5.86
C PHE A 83 -12.86 -9.89 -5.93
N ARG A 84 -12.96 -11.20 -5.81
CA ARG A 84 -14.25 -11.88 -5.81
C ARG A 84 -15.14 -11.47 -4.64
N SER A 85 -14.54 -11.15 -3.48
CA SER A 85 -15.27 -10.78 -2.27
C SER A 85 -15.48 -9.27 -2.13
N PHE A 86 -14.50 -8.46 -2.52
CA PHE A 86 -14.45 -7.04 -2.22
C PHE A 86 -14.19 -6.15 -3.45
N GLY A 87 -14.16 -6.71 -4.63
CA GLY A 87 -13.76 -6.02 -5.85
C GLY A 87 -14.73 -4.95 -6.31
N LYS A 88 -14.21 -4.01 -7.10
CA LYS A 88 -15.00 -2.96 -7.73
C LYS A 88 -16.09 -3.57 -8.61
N GLY A 89 -17.32 -3.10 -8.41
CA GLY A 89 -18.48 -3.63 -9.09
C GLY A 89 -19.12 -4.84 -8.41
N ILE A 90 -18.50 -5.36 -7.35
CA ILE A 90 -18.97 -6.53 -6.59
C ILE A 90 -19.35 -6.14 -5.18
N HIS A 91 -18.54 -5.31 -4.53
CA HIS A 91 -18.69 -4.96 -3.11
C HIS A 91 -18.38 -3.46 -2.91
N PRO A 92 -19.01 -2.81 -1.89
CA PRO A 92 -18.76 -1.39 -1.62
C PRO A 92 -17.29 -1.01 -1.36
N ALA A 93 -16.46 -1.95 -0.88
CA ALA A 93 -15.03 -1.71 -0.72
C ALA A 93 -14.37 -1.32 -2.04
N GLY A 94 -14.84 -1.88 -3.15
CA GLY A 94 -14.44 -1.44 -4.48
C GLY A 94 -12.98 -1.65 -4.79
N LEU A 95 -12.38 -2.76 -4.33
CA LEU A 95 -10.95 -3.02 -4.58
C LEU A 95 -10.68 -3.08 -6.07
N ASN A 96 -9.67 -2.33 -6.52
CA ASN A 96 -9.17 -2.40 -7.89
C ASN A 96 -8.02 -3.42 -8.00
N PHE A 97 -7.45 -3.53 -9.21
CA PHE A 97 -6.34 -4.44 -9.46
C PHE A 97 -5.16 -4.24 -8.51
N GLY A 98 -4.72 -2.99 -8.33
CA GLY A 98 -3.60 -2.66 -7.46
C GLY A 98 -3.86 -2.99 -5.99
N ASP A 99 -5.08 -2.69 -5.51
CA ASP A 99 -5.47 -2.95 -4.13
C ASP A 99 -5.36 -4.44 -3.77
N CYS A 100 -5.62 -5.32 -4.73
CA CYS A 100 -5.58 -6.75 -4.49
C CYS A 100 -4.19 -7.26 -4.09
N PHE A 101 -3.12 -6.63 -4.58
CA PHE A 101 -1.76 -7.02 -4.19
C PHE A 101 -1.45 -6.64 -2.74
N THR A 102 -1.88 -5.46 -2.31
CA THR A 102 -1.74 -5.04 -0.91
C THR A 102 -2.54 -5.96 0.00
N TYR A 103 -3.78 -6.25 -0.37
CA TYR A 103 -4.62 -7.18 0.39
C TYR A 103 -3.95 -8.54 0.53
N ALA A 104 -3.46 -9.10 -0.57
CA ALA A 104 -2.85 -10.43 -0.58
C ALA A 104 -1.62 -10.49 0.32
N LEU A 105 -0.75 -9.48 0.27
CA LEU A 105 0.44 -9.42 1.12
C LEU A 105 0.04 -9.33 2.60
N ALA A 106 -0.91 -8.47 2.92
CA ALA A 106 -1.38 -8.30 4.30
C ALA A 106 -1.98 -9.59 4.86
N LYS A 107 -2.78 -10.30 4.06
CA LYS A 107 -3.37 -11.59 4.48
C LYS A 107 -2.29 -12.65 4.66
N ALA A 108 -1.34 -12.73 3.73
CA ALA A 108 -0.27 -13.73 3.79
C ALA A 108 0.62 -13.55 5.03
N LEU A 109 0.91 -12.30 5.40
CA LEU A 109 1.77 -11.99 6.54
C LEU A 109 0.99 -11.71 7.82
N ARG A 110 -0.32 -11.61 7.75
CA ARG A 110 -1.21 -11.29 8.89
C ARG A 110 -0.83 -9.97 9.57
N GLU A 111 -0.65 -8.94 8.76
CA GLU A 111 -0.26 -7.62 9.25
C GLU A 111 -1.29 -6.56 8.88
N PRO A 112 -1.37 -5.48 9.68
CA PRO A 112 -2.25 -4.36 9.36
C PRO A 112 -1.74 -3.59 8.15
N VAL A 113 -2.64 -2.81 7.53
CA VAL A 113 -2.36 -2.03 6.31
C VAL A 113 -2.41 -0.54 6.62
N LEU A 114 -1.40 0.18 6.14
CA LEU A 114 -1.42 1.63 6.10
C LEU A 114 -1.87 2.08 4.72
N PHE A 115 -2.99 2.80 4.65
CA PHE A 115 -3.63 3.20 3.40
C PHE A 115 -4.34 4.53 3.55
N LYS A 116 -4.53 5.22 2.43
CA LYS A 116 -5.38 6.40 2.33
C LYS A 116 -6.71 6.01 1.71
N GLY A 117 -7.80 6.58 2.22
CA GLY A 117 -9.14 6.31 1.70
C GLY A 117 -9.90 5.29 2.54
N THR A 118 -10.97 4.73 1.97
CA THR A 118 -11.89 3.86 2.69
C THR A 118 -11.95 2.43 2.14
N ASP A 119 -11.21 2.12 1.09
CA ASP A 119 -11.33 0.84 0.39
C ASP A 119 -11.07 -0.35 1.32
N PHE A 120 -9.93 -0.34 2.00
CA PHE A 120 -9.56 -1.46 2.88
C PHE A 120 -10.33 -1.49 4.19
N SER A 121 -10.89 -0.36 4.63
CA SER A 121 -11.67 -0.30 5.87
C SER A 121 -12.96 -1.10 5.80
N GLN A 122 -13.44 -1.38 4.60
CA GLN A 122 -14.64 -2.18 4.38
C GLN A 122 -14.34 -3.65 4.10
N THR A 123 -13.09 -4.04 4.24
CA THR A 123 -12.65 -5.44 4.11
C THR A 123 -12.42 -6.05 5.49
N ASP A 124 -11.91 -7.28 5.51
CA ASP A 124 -11.53 -7.97 6.75
C ASP A 124 -10.10 -7.66 7.20
N LEU A 125 -9.41 -6.73 6.55
CA LEU A 125 -8.08 -6.30 6.98
C LEU A 125 -8.15 -5.31 8.13
N LEU A 126 -7.11 -5.32 8.97
CA LEU A 126 -6.98 -4.35 10.06
C LEU A 126 -6.26 -3.10 9.53
N PRO A 127 -6.80 -1.89 9.77
CA PRO A 127 -6.08 -0.67 9.46
C PRO A 127 -4.93 -0.45 10.44
N ALA A 128 -3.81 0.08 9.95
CA ALA A 128 -2.68 0.42 10.80
C ALA A 128 -2.94 1.67 11.64
N ILE A 129 -3.78 2.57 11.13
CA ILE A 129 -4.25 3.75 11.87
C ILE A 129 -5.77 3.68 11.91
N GLU A 130 -6.33 3.79 13.11
CA GLU A 130 -7.77 3.94 13.28
C GLU A 130 -8.13 5.39 13.02
N GLY A 131 -9.10 5.57 12.13
CA GLY A 131 -9.48 6.91 11.70
C GLY A 131 -10.90 7.25 11.88
#